data_4936879162b11a262c17ea2f4029cddd
#
_entry.id   4936879162b11a262c17ea2f4029cddd
#
_cell.length_a   1.000
_cell.length_b   1.000
_cell.length_c   1.000
_cell.angle_alpha   90.00
_cell.angle_beta   90.00
_cell.angle_gamma   90.00
#
_symmetry.space_group_name_H-M   'P 1'
#
loop_
_entity.id
_entity.type
_entity.pdbx_description
1 polymer ?
#
loop_
_entity_poly.entity_id
_entity_poly.type
_entity_poly.pdbx_seq_one_letter_code
_entity_poly.pdbx_strand_id
1 'polypeptide(L)'
;ASTGAPRPIVVAADLLKPGIARVIGDALTAQGAEPQFVVNNAGFGLVGAASTLDRDEQLQMIDLNVRALTELSLAFVDSLARHRGGLLNIGSMAGFLPGPGMAVYYATKAYVLSFSEALHSELKPRGIRVTVLCPGPVPTEFADRAGLSKSAMGPSFLMQSAEQVAEAGYRGLMDGRRTVVPGA
;
A
#
# COMPACT_ATOMS: atom_id res chain seq x y z
N ALA A 1 -23.13 3.80 16.20
CA ALA A 1 -22.70 4.50 17.40
C ALA A 1 -21.50 5.35 17.02
N SER A 2 -21.52 6.69 17.26
CA SER A 2 -20.37 7.55 17.05
C SER A 2 -19.29 7.14 18.06
N THR A 3 -18.11 6.80 17.58
CA THR A 3 -17.00 6.35 18.43
C THR A 3 -16.36 7.48 19.25
N GLY A 4 -16.90 8.70 19.22
CA GLY A 4 -16.28 9.88 19.85
C GLY A 4 -14.95 10.31 19.20
N ALA A 5 -14.52 9.63 18.13
CA ALA A 5 -13.32 9.98 17.41
C ALA A 5 -13.49 11.33 16.66
N PRO A 6 -12.44 12.15 16.58
CA PRO A 6 -12.48 13.38 15.78
C PRO A 6 -12.81 13.07 14.32
N ARG A 7 -13.44 14.03 13.64
CA ARG A 7 -13.72 13.87 12.20
C ARG A 7 -12.39 13.69 11.42
N PRO A 8 -12.36 12.76 10.45
CA PRO A 8 -11.18 12.61 9.60
C PRO A 8 -10.97 13.86 8.73
N ILE A 9 -9.72 14.23 8.53
CA ILE A 9 -9.32 15.26 7.55
C ILE A 9 -9.31 14.58 6.18
N VAL A 10 -10.12 15.08 5.25
CA VAL A 10 -10.15 14.57 3.87
C VAL A 10 -9.38 15.53 2.99
N VAL A 11 -8.32 15.03 2.34
CA VAL A 11 -7.51 15.75 1.35
C VAL A 11 -7.78 15.12 -0.01
N ALA A 12 -8.58 15.80 -0.83
CA ALA A 12 -8.83 15.38 -2.21
C ALA A 12 -7.61 15.71 -3.06
N ALA A 13 -6.85 14.68 -3.45
CA ALA A 13 -5.60 14.86 -4.18
C ALA A 13 -5.34 13.67 -5.12
N ASP A 14 -4.75 13.97 -6.29
CA ASP A 14 -4.36 12.97 -7.27
C ASP A 14 -2.91 12.51 -6.98
N LEU A 15 -2.77 11.26 -6.53
CA LEU A 15 -1.48 10.66 -6.20
C LEU A 15 -0.56 10.45 -7.42
N LEU A 16 -1.08 10.57 -8.64
CA LEU A 16 -0.28 10.51 -9.86
C LEU A 16 0.51 11.81 -10.10
N LYS A 17 0.17 12.88 -9.40
CA LYS A 17 0.86 14.16 -9.55
C LYS A 17 2.16 14.19 -8.73
N PRO A 18 3.27 14.70 -9.30
CA PRO A 18 4.51 14.93 -8.56
C PRO A 18 4.31 15.90 -7.39
N GLY A 19 5.03 15.70 -6.29
CA GLY A 19 4.98 16.57 -5.11
C GLY A 19 3.74 16.40 -4.25
N ILE A 20 3.04 15.29 -4.40
CA ILE A 20 1.80 15.00 -3.65
C ILE A 20 2.05 14.94 -2.14
N ALA A 21 3.21 14.49 -1.70
CA ALA A 21 3.55 14.44 -0.28
C ALA A 21 3.57 15.84 0.34
N ARG A 22 4.01 16.86 -0.40
CA ARG A 22 3.96 18.25 0.06
C ARG A 22 2.53 18.74 0.20
N VAL A 23 1.67 18.47 -0.79
CA VAL A 23 0.24 18.85 -0.74
C VAL A 23 -0.43 18.27 0.49
N ILE A 24 -0.18 16.98 0.79
CA ILE A 24 -0.72 16.32 1.97
C ILE A 24 -0.11 16.90 3.25
N GLY A 25 1.21 17.11 3.29
CA GLY A 25 1.90 17.70 4.42
C GLY A 25 1.41 19.11 4.77
N ASP A 26 1.23 19.96 3.77
CA ASP A 26 0.70 21.32 3.95
C ASP A 26 -0.74 21.29 4.50
N ALA A 27 -1.58 20.38 3.99
CA ALA A 27 -2.96 20.21 4.47
C ALA A 27 -3.01 19.73 5.93
N LEU A 28 -2.12 18.81 6.32
CA LEU A 28 -2.00 18.36 7.72
C LEU A 28 -1.50 19.50 8.63
N THR A 29 -0.46 20.20 8.21
CA THR A 29 0.10 21.33 8.96
C THR A 29 -0.93 22.43 9.19
N ALA A 30 -1.75 22.75 8.19
CA ALA A 30 -2.84 23.71 8.32
C ALA A 30 -3.89 23.32 9.37
N GLN A 31 -3.98 22.05 9.73
CA GLN A 31 -4.87 21.52 10.78
C GLN A 31 -4.12 21.24 12.10
N GLY A 32 -2.85 21.61 12.20
CA GLY A 32 -2.03 21.31 13.39
C GLY A 32 -1.82 19.81 13.61
N ALA A 33 -1.87 19.00 12.55
CA ALA A 33 -1.77 17.55 12.60
C ALA A 33 -0.43 17.05 12.03
N GLU A 34 0.10 16.00 12.64
CA GLU A 34 1.27 15.26 12.14
C GLU A 34 0.96 13.76 12.07
N PRO A 35 1.39 13.05 11.03
CA PRO A 35 1.14 11.63 10.94
C PRO A 35 2.02 10.84 11.91
N GLN A 36 1.39 10.04 12.77
CA GLN A 36 2.05 9.02 13.57
C GLN A 36 2.18 7.71 12.79
N PHE A 37 1.22 7.42 11.92
CA PHE A 37 1.23 6.25 11.06
C PHE A 37 0.91 6.66 9.62
N VAL A 38 1.58 6.02 8.67
CA VAL A 38 1.29 6.15 7.24
C VAL A 38 0.89 4.78 6.69
N VAL A 39 -0.23 4.73 5.99
CA VAL A 39 -0.69 3.51 5.30
C VAL A 39 -0.76 3.80 3.81
N ASN A 40 0.17 3.26 3.04
CA ASN A 40 0.18 3.35 1.58
C ASN A 40 -0.68 2.22 1.00
N ASN A 41 -1.97 2.50 0.84
CA ASN A 41 -2.96 1.53 0.37
C ASN A 41 -3.32 1.70 -1.11
N ALA A 42 -3.20 2.90 -1.65
CA ALA A 42 -3.60 3.19 -3.03
C ALA A 42 -2.79 2.37 -4.04
N GLY A 43 -3.47 1.77 -5.00
CA GLY A 43 -2.85 0.98 -6.04
C GLY A 43 -3.88 0.30 -6.93
N PHE A 44 -3.48 -0.06 -8.14
CA PHE A 44 -4.30 -0.83 -9.06
C PHE A 44 -3.47 -1.83 -9.86
N GLY A 45 -4.13 -2.72 -10.57
CA GLY A 45 -3.55 -3.70 -11.47
C GLY A 45 -4.23 -3.67 -12.83
N LEU A 46 -3.60 -4.28 -13.82
CA LEU A 46 -4.13 -4.50 -15.16
C LEU A 46 -3.89 -5.95 -15.56
N VAL A 47 -4.90 -6.58 -16.11
CA VAL A 47 -4.84 -7.97 -16.62
C VAL A 47 -4.76 -7.95 -18.13
N GLY A 48 -3.75 -8.59 -18.68
CA GLY A 48 -3.50 -8.70 -20.10
C GLY A 48 -2.01 -8.82 -20.40
N ALA A 49 -1.65 -9.20 -21.62
CA ALA A 49 -0.26 -9.20 -22.04
C ALA A 49 0.27 -7.76 -22.09
N ALA A 50 1.44 -7.51 -21.54
CA ALA A 50 2.03 -6.16 -21.46
C ALA A 50 2.16 -5.47 -22.83
N SER A 51 2.35 -6.27 -23.90
CA SER A 51 2.43 -5.76 -25.27
C SER A 51 1.10 -5.32 -25.87
N THR A 52 -0.05 -5.68 -25.26
CA THR A 52 -1.41 -5.39 -25.77
C THR A 52 -2.18 -4.42 -24.90
N LEU A 53 -1.77 -4.26 -23.65
CA LEU A 53 -2.36 -3.28 -22.71
C LEU A 53 -1.95 -1.86 -23.10
N ASP A 54 -2.79 -0.89 -22.76
CA ASP A 54 -2.45 0.52 -22.91
C ASP A 54 -1.16 0.87 -22.16
N ARG A 55 -0.21 1.49 -22.88
CA ARG A 55 1.10 1.80 -22.33
C ARG A 55 1.01 2.86 -21.24
N ASP A 56 0.18 3.87 -21.41
CA ASP A 56 0.10 4.99 -20.48
C ASP A 56 -0.57 4.56 -19.17
N GLU A 57 -1.57 3.67 -19.22
CA GLU A 57 -2.14 3.05 -18.02
C GLU A 57 -1.12 2.19 -17.28
N GLN A 58 -0.26 1.44 -17.99
CA GLN A 58 0.83 0.69 -17.35
C GLN A 58 1.85 1.60 -16.67
N LEU A 59 2.18 2.74 -17.25
CA LEU A 59 3.06 3.75 -16.64
C LEU A 59 2.40 4.42 -15.43
N GLN A 60 1.12 4.75 -15.51
CA GLN A 60 0.36 5.25 -14.36
C GLN A 60 0.32 4.24 -13.20
N MET A 61 0.26 2.95 -13.49
CA MET A 61 0.36 1.90 -12.47
C MET A 61 1.71 1.94 -11.74
N ILE A 62 2.81 2.16 -12.46
CA ILE A 62 4.14 2.35 -11.86
C ILE A 62 4.15 3.64 -11.03
N ASP A 63 3.61 4.73 -11.56
CA ASP A 63 3.55 6.00 -10.85
C ASP A 63 2.77 5.90 -9.53
N LEU A 64 1.64 5.22 -9.52
CA LEU A 64 0.85 5.07 -8.30
C LEU A 64 1.47 4.04 -7.34
N ASN A 65 1.72 2.81 -7.83
CA ASN A 65 2.12 1.70 -6.97
C ASN A 65 3.59 1.82 -6.49
N VAL A 66 4.44 2.57 -7.20
CA VAL A 66 5.87 2.69 -6.90
C VAL A 66 6.25 4.12 -6.52
N ARG A 67 6.16 5.08 -7.45
CA ARG A 67 6.62 6.45 -7.23
C ARG A 67 5.89 7.13 -6.07
N ALA A 68 4.56 7.16 -6.10
CA ALA A 68 3.76 7.80 -5.06
C ALA A 68 3.94 7.14 -3.69
N LEU A 69 3.95 5.80 -3.64
CA LEU A 69 4.23 5.05 -2.43
C LEU A 69 5.61 5.40 -1.86
N THR A 70 6.63 5.45 -2.70
CA THR A 70 8.00 5.80 -2.28
C THR A 70 8.05 7.23 -1.76
N GLU A 71 7.48 8.19 -2.49
CA GLU A 71 7.42 9.60 -2.11
C GLU A 71 6.76 9.77 -0.73
N LEU A 72 5.58 9.17 -0.52
CA LEU A 72 4.86 9.24 0.75
C LEU A 72 5.57 8.52 1.89
N SER A 73 6.20 7.37 1.61
CA SER A 73 6.98 6.63 2.61
C SER A 73 8.14 7.45 3.16
N LEU A 74 8.83 8.21 2.29
CA LEU A 74 10.02 8.97 2.66
C LEU A 74 9.68 10.34 3.24
N ALA A 75 8.61 10.98 2.77
CA ALA A 75 8.25 12.35 3.16
C ALA A 75 7.94 12.50 4.65
N PHE A 76 7.39 11.47 5.28
CA PHE A 76 6.94 11.54 6.67
C PHE A 76 7.87 10.86 7.69
N VAL A 77 9.07 10.43 7.26
CA VAL A 77 10.02 9.71 8.13
C VAL A 77 10.33 10.46 9.42
N ASP A 78 10.51 11.79 9.37
CA ASP A 78 10.82 12.57 10.58
C ASP A 78 9.63 12.64 11.55
N SER A 79 8.42 12.77 11.04
CA SER A 79 7.20 12.72 11.84
C SER A 79 7.02 11.34 12.49
N LEU A 80 7.17 10.26 11.71
CA LEU A 80 7.09 8.90 12.21
C LEU A 80 8.12 8.63 13.31
N ALA A 81 9.34 9.17 13.18
CA ALA A 81 10.39 9.04 14.19
C ALA A 81 10.03 9.77 15.50
N ARG A 82 9.55 11.04 15.41
CA ARG A 82 9.13 11.82 16.59
C ARG A 82 8.07 11.09 17.40
N HIS A 83 7.13 10.44 16.72
CA HIS A 83 6.00 9.74 17.35
C HIS A 83 6.25 8.26 17.64
N ARG A 84 7.45 7.72 17.33
CA ARG A 84 7.74 6.28 17.39
C ARG A 84 6.66 5.45 16.66
N GLY A 85 6.23 5.98 15.54
CA GLY A 85 5.10 5.50 14.76
C GLY A 85 5.45 4.36 13.80
N GLY A 86 4.76 4.33 12.65
CA GLY A 86 5.01 3.27 11.70
C GLY A 86 4.49 3.52 10.28
N LEU A 87 4.99 2.71 9.37
CA LEU A 87 4.67 2.71 7.95
C LEU A 87 4.14 1.33 7.56
N LEU A 88 2.93 1.29 7.02
CA LEU A 88 2.32 0.09 6.44
C LEU A 88 2.20 0.24 4.93
N ASN A 89 2.95 -0.54 4.18
CA ASN A 89 2.87 -0.59 2.72
C ASN A 89 2.04 -1.80 2.28
N ILE A 90 1.06 -1.58 1.41
CA ILE A 90 0.25 -2.68 0.89
C ILE A 90 0.92 -3.27 -0.34
N GLY A 91 1.62 -4.37 -0.09
CA GLY A 91 2.19 -5.25 -1.09
C GLY A 91 1.15 -6.16 -1.75
N SER A 92 1.54 -7.37 -2.04
CA SER A 92 0.69 -8.47 -2.51
C SER A 92 1.50 -9.77 -2.50
N MET A 93 0.86 -10.91 -2.47
CA MET A 93 1.50 -12.19 -2.80
C MET A 93 2.11 -12.18 -4.21
N ALA A 94 1.59 -11.37 -5.12
CA ALA A 94 2.16 -11.12 -6.44
C ALA A 94 3.62 -10.61 -6.39
N GLY A 95 4.05 -10.02 -5.28
CA GLY A 95 5.43 -9.53 -5.13
C GLY A 95 6.48 -10.63 -5.00
N PHE A 96 6.09 -11.88 -4.75
CA PHE A 96 7.03 -13.00 -4.57
C PHE A 96 7.31 -13.77 -5.86
N LEU A 97 6.58 -13.52 -6.94
CA LEU A 97 6.60 -14.33 -8.15
C LEU A 97 6.55 -13.46 -9.41
N PRO A 98 7.04 -13.92 -10.56
CA PRO A 98 6.71 -13.33 -11.85
C PRO A 98 5.26 -13.67 -12.22
N GLY A 99 4.53 -12.71 -12.85
CA GLY A 99 3.13 -12.88 -13.23
C GLY A 99 2.88 -12.65 -14.72
N PRO A 100 2.99 -13.67 -15.59
CA PRO A 100 2.54 -13.55 -16.97
C PRO A 100 1.08 -13.10 -17.05
N GLY A 101 0.77 -12.16 -17.94
CA GLY A 101 -0.57 -11.55 -18.01
C GLY A 101 -0.83 -10.43 -17.01
N MET A 102 0.11 -10.13 -16.10
CA MET A 102 0.08 -9.00 -15.16
C MET A 102 1.50 -8.50 -14.88
N ALA A 103 2.38 -8.51 -15.86
CA ALA A 103 3.81 -8.33 -15.69
C ALA A 103 4.17 -7.05 -14.91
N VAL A 104 3.62 -5.90 -15.30
CA VAL A 104 3.90 -4.62 -14.62
C VAL A 104 3.38 -4.63 -13.19
N TYR A 105 2.17 -5.14 -12.95
CA TYR A 105 1.61 -5.22 -11.59
C TYR A 105 2.51 -6.05 -10.66
N TYR A 106 2.89 -7.26 -11.06
CA TYR A 106 3.77 -8.12 -10.27
C TYR A 106 5.11 -7.45 -9.99
N ALA A 107 5.69 -6.79 -10.99
CA ALA A 107 6.93 -6.04 -10.84
C ALA A 107 6.78 -4.87 -9.84
N THR A 108 5.65 -4.13 -9.87
CA THR A 108 5.41 -3.07 -8.88
C THR A 108 5.28 -3.62 -7.46
N LYS A 109 4.64 -4.79 -7.30
CA LYS A 109 4.48 -5.41 -5.97
C LYS A 109 5.77 -6.05 -5.47
N ALA A 110 6.63 -6.55 -6.36
CA ALA A 110 8.00 -6.98 -6.01
C ALA A 110 8.84 -5.79 -5.52
N TYR A 111 8.73 -4.63 -6.19
CA TYR A 111 9.36 -3.39 -5.72
C TYR A 111 8.88 -3.04 -4.29
N VAL A 112 7.57 -3.00 -4.06
CA VAL A 112 7.00 -2.65 -2.76
C VAL A 112 7.48 -3.59 -1.66
N LEU A 113 7.55 -4.89 -1.93
CA LEU A 113 8.07 -5.89 -1.00
C LEU A 113 9.54 -5.60 -0.65
N SER A 114 10.41 -5.53 -1.64
CA SER A 114 11.85 -5.32 -1.45
C SER A 114 12.15 -3.97 -0.77
N PHE A 115 11.52 -2.90 -1.23
CA PHE A 115 11.66 -1.56 -0.67
C PHE A 115 11.25 -1.50 0.81
N SER A 116 10.09 -2.08 1.16
CA SER A 116 9.59 -2.07 2.53
C SER A 116 10.47 -2.90 3.48
N GLU A 117 10.99 -4.04 3.02
CA GLU A 117 11.90 -4.88 3.82
C GLU A 117 13.24 -4.18 4.07
N ALA A 118 13.76 -3.43 3.10
CA ALA A 118 14.94 -2.61 3.28
C ALA A 118 14.67 -1.48 4.29
N LEU A 119 13.58 -0.72 4.09
CA LEU A 119 13.19 0.35 5.01
C LEU A 119 12.93 -0.14 6.44
N HIS A 120 12.41 -1.36 6.62
CA HIS A 120 12.24 -1.95 7.96
C HIS A 120 13.58 -1.97 8.72
N SER A 121 14.65 -2.37 8.06
CA SER A 121 15.98 -2.44 8.66
C SER A 121 16.61 -1.05 8.84
N GLU A 122 16.47 -0.18 7.85
CA GLU A 122 17.07 1.16 7.85
C GLU A 122 16.42 2.10 8.87
N LEU A 123 15.08 2.00 9.06
CA LEU A 123 14.35 2.90 9.94
C LEU A 123 14.17 2.38 11.37
N LYS A 124 14.47 1.11 11.62
CA LYS A 124 14.44 0.51 12.97
C LYS A 124 15.26 1.28 14.00
N PRO A 125 16.51 1.73 13.71
CA PRO A 125 17.29 2.54 14.66
C PRO A 125 16.65 3.88 15.02
N ARG A 126 15.76 4.40 14.15
CA ARG A 126 14.98 5.61 14.40
C ARG A 126 13.68 5.37 15.18
N GLY A 127 13.43 4.13 15.61
CA GLY A 127 12.22 3.74 16.33
C GLY A 127 10.95 3.65 15.47
N ILE A 128 11.09 3.59 14.15
CA ILE A 128 9.97 3.50 13.20
C ILE A 128 9.73 2.01 12.86
N ARG A 129 8.49 1.59 12.97
CA ARG A 129 8.05 0.27 12.50
C ARG A 129 7.70 0.34 11.03
N VAL A 130 8.25 -0.53 10.20
CA VAL A 130 7.86 -0.65 8.80
C VAL A 130 7.38 -2.06 8.55
N THR A 131 6.20 -2.19 7.99
CA THR A 131 5.59 -3.48 7.66
C THR A 131 5.09 -3.48 6.23
N VAL A 132 5.37 -4.54 5.49
CA VAL A 132 4.71 -4.82 4.22
C VAL A 132 3.63 -5.88 4.44
N LEU A 133 2.40 -5.54 4.03
CA LEU A 133 1.27 -6.47 4.05
C LEU A 133 1.10 -7.06 2.65
N CYS A 134 1.19 -8.38 2.54
CA CYS A 134 1.15 -9.11 1.27
C CYS A 134 -0.10 -10.02 1.22
N PRO A 135 -1.29 -9.45 0.98
CA PRO A 135 -2.50 -10.26 0.87
C PRO A 135 -2.52 -11.10 -0.42
N GLY A 136 -3.26 -12.20 -0.34
CA GLY A 136 -3.76 -12.92 -1.52
C GLY A 136 -4.93 -12.17 -2.16
N PRO A 137 -5.74 -12.83 -3.00
CA PRO A 137 -6.96 -12.25 -3.54
C PRO A 137 -7.95 -11.86 -2.43
N VAL A 138 -8.41 -10.61 -2.47
CA VAL A 138 -9.40 -10.06 -1.53
C VAL A 138 -10.60 -9.57 -2.34
N PRO A 139 -11.84 -9.89 -1.97
CA PRO A 139 -13.03 -9.44 -2.69
C PRO A 139 -13.26 -7.93 -2.47
N THR A 140 -12.69 -7.13 -3.34
CA THR A 140 -12.76 -5.66 -3.35
C THR A 140 -12.94 -5.17 -4.78
N GLU A 141 -13.17 -3.88 -4.97
CA GLU A 141 -13.23 -3.24 -6.29
C GLU A 141 -11.95 -3.38 -7.13
N PHE A 142 -10.85 -3.83 -6.51
CA PHE A 142 -9.58 -4.07 -7.21
C PHE A 142 -9.73 -5.06 -8.36
N ALA A 143 -10.49 -6.15 -8.15
CA ALA A 143 -10.68 -7.19 -9.16
C ALA A 143 -11.41 -6.64 -10.39
N ASP A 144 -12.47 -5.87 -10.16
CA ASP A 144 -13.27 -5.27 -11.23
C ASP A 144 -12.44 -4.25 -12.02
N ARG A 145 -11.68 -3.39 -11.31
CA ARG A 145 -10.80 -2.39 -11.93
C ARG A 145 -9.63 -3.01 -12.70
N ALA A 146 -9.10 -4.12 -12.23
CA ALA A 146 -8.01 -4.85 -12.89
C ALA A 146 -8.46 -5.65 -14.10
N GLY A 147 -9.77 -5.87 -14.28
CA GLY A 147 -10.31 -6.77 -15.29
C GLY A 147 -10.16 -8.25 -14.93
N LEU A 148 -10.03 -8.58 -13.63
CA LEU A 148 -9.95 -9.96 -13.15
C LEU A 148 -11.33 -10.61 -13.16
N SER A 149 -11.44 -11.77 -13.82
CA SER A 149 -12.66 -12.58 -13.69
C SER A 149 -12.78 -13.16 -12.28
N LYS A 150 -14.01 -13.35 -11.80
CA LYS A 150 -14.28 -13.98 -10.50
C LYS A 150 -13.64 -15.38 -10.39
N SER A 151 -13.57 -16.12 -11.50
CA SER A 151 -12.93 -17.43 -11.56
C SER A 151 -11.42 -17.38 -11.38
N ALA A 152 -10.76 -16.27 -11.75
CA ALA A 152 -9.33 -16.09 -11.60
C ALA A 152 -8.93 -15.78 -10.13
N MET A 153 -9.88 -15.35 -9.29
CA MET A 153 -9.64 -15.07 -7.88
C MET A 153 -9.57 -16.34 -7.00
N GLY A 154 -9.98 -17.48 -7.54
CA GLY A 154 -10.05 -18.74 -6.78
C GLY A 154 -11.35 -18.90 -5.98
N PRO A 155 -11.49 -20.02 -5.22
CA PRO A 155 -12.68 -20.29 -4.42
C PRO A 155 -12.89 -19.27 -3.30
N SER A 156 -14.10 -18.76 -3.15
CA SER A 156 -14.44 -17.71 -2.17
C SER A 156 -14.16 -18.12 -0.71
N PHE A 157 -14.24 -19.41 -0.38
CA PHE A 157 -13.99 -19.91 0.98
C PHE A 157 -12.50 -19.85 1.39
N LEU A 158 -11.59 -19.65 0.44
CA LEU A 158 -10.17 -19.42 0.69
C LEU A 158 -9.79 -17.93 0.74
N MET A 159 -10.72 -17.04 0.43
CA MET A 159 -10.48 -15.61 0.44
C MET A 159 -10.71 -15.04 1.84
N GLN A 160 -9.85 -14.13 2.24
CA GLN A 160 -10.06 -13.34 3.45
C GLN A 160 -10.86 -12.10 3.14
N SER A 161 -11.65 -11.61 4.11
CA SER A 161 -12.33 -10.33 3.96
C SER A 161 -11.33 -9.16 4.05
N ALA A 162 -11.72 -8.00 3.52
CA ALA A 162 -10.91 -6.79 3.63
C ALA A 162 -10.60 -6.43 5.09
N GLU A 163 -11.57 -6.65 5.99
CA GLU A 163 -11.42 -6.40 7.43
C GLU A 163 -10.37 -7.33 8.06
N GLN A 164 -10.41 -8.62 7.74
CA GLN A 164 -9.43 -9.60 8.24
C GLN A 164 -8.01 -9.25 7.77
N VAL A 165 -7.88 -8.85 6.52
CA VAL A 165 -6.60 -8.42 5.94
C VAL A 165 -6.10 -7.14 6.61
N ALA A 166 -6.98 -6.15 6.80
CA ALA A 166 -6.63 -4.89 7.47
C ALA A 166 -6.20 -5.13 8.92
N GLU A 167 -6.93 -5.98 9.66
CA GLU A 167 -6.59 -6.35 11.03
C GLU A 167 -5.23 -7.06 11.11
N ALA A 168 -4.95 -7.99 10.20
CA ALA A 168 -3.65 -8.65 10.15
C ALA A 168 -2.51 -7.67 9.88
N GLY A 169 -2.71 -6.71 8.97
CA GLY A 169 -1.75 -5.65 8.67
C GLY A 169 -1.51 -4.73 9.87
N TYR A 170 -2.59 -4.30 10.53
CA TYR A 170 -2.51 -3.46 11.73
C TYR A 170 -1.74 -4.16 12.86
N ARG A 171 -2.12 -5.40 13.19
CA ARG A 171 -1.43 -6.17 14.23
C ARG A 171 0.04 -6.37 13.88
N GLY A 172 0.34 -6.75 12.63
CA GLY A 172 1.72 -6.92 12.19
C GLY A 172 2.55 -5.66 12.32
N LEU A 173 1.99 -4.50 11.98
CA LEU A 173 2.64 -3.21 12.18
C LEU A 173 2.89 -2.91 13.66
N MET A 174 1.87 -3.14 14.51
CA MET A 174 2.00 -2.88 15.96
C MET A 174 3.02 -3.81 16.61
N ASP A 175 3.11 -5.05 16.17
CA ASP A 175 4.10 -6.03 16.62
C ASP A 175 5.50 -5.83 16.00
N GLY A 176 5.66 -4.89 15.08
CA GLY A 176 6.93 -4.62 14.39
C GLY A 176 7.35 -5.73 13.44
N ARG A 177 6.40 -6.50 12.88
CA ARG A 177 6.70 -7.54 11.89
C ARG A 177 7.11 -6.91 10.57
N ARG A 178 8.17 -7.43 9.95
CA ARG A 178 8.68 -6.95 8.66
C ARG A 178 7.68 -7.22 7.53
N THR A 179 7.23 -8.46 7.44
CA THR A 179 6.34 -8.93 6.37
C THR A 179 5.16 -9.68 6.99
N VAL A 180 3.96 -9.40 6.52
CA VAL A 180 2.73 -10.07 6.92
C VAL A 180 2.05 -10.64 5.68
N VAL A 181 1.87 -11.96 5.67
CA VAL A 181 1.04 -12.67 4.69
C VAL A 181 -0.20 -13.16 5.44
N PRO A 182 -1.37 -12.55 5.25
CA PRO A 182 -2.58 -12.95 5.96
C PRO A 182 -2.96 -14.38 5.60
N GLY A 183 -3.28 -15.20 6.62
CA GLY A 183 -3.65 -16.60 6.44
C GLY A 183 -2.48 -17.57 6.31
N ALA A 184 -1.22 -17.11 6.44
CA ALA A 184 -0.03 -17.96 6.49
C ALA A 184 0.45 -18.17 7.93
#